data_48754041f5ef3a094ebec279c062cfe1
#
_entry.id   48754041f5ef3a094ebec279c062cfe1
#
_cell.length_a   1.000
_cell.length_b   1.000
_cell.length_c   1.000
_cell.angle_alpha   90.00
_cell.angle_beta   90.00
_cell.angle_gamma   90.00
#
_symmetry.space_group_name_H-M   'P 1'
#
loop_
_entity.id
_entity.type
_entity.pdbx_description
1 polymer ?
#
loop_
_entity_poly.entity_id
_entity_poly.type
_entity_poly.pdbx_seq_one_letter_code
_entity_poly.pdbx_strand_id
1 'polypeptide(L)'
;MPAFPAEFGMPVRVDLVSAAPRKSERFYRDLLGWEYAKDEGDAARRVARLSGMPVSVLFGADGDDRDGANQWRVNFPVDDVAGVVAKARALGAEVTQAPVELIDGGAMAVIADPSGALVGLLEQAGGQAFLTAGEPGAPVWFELLAGDNAGFDEVVEFYHELFGWDITVRTRTDSGSYAIANENGAPFAGLVAGAGYTGWIAYLGVLSVDQAVKRTQELGGEVIVGVQDTE
;
A
#
# COMPACT_ATOMS: atom_id res chain seq x y z
N MET A 1 -21.04 0.40 0.14
CA MET A 1 -20.77 1.75 -0.39
C MET A 1 -20.45 1.64 -1.87
N PRO A 2 -20.76 2.65 -2.70
CA PRO A 2 -20.35 2.59 -4.10
C PRO A 2 -18.81 2.56 -4.15
N ALA A 3 -18.27 1.62 -4.91
CA ALA A 3 -16.85 1.62 -5.26
C ALA A 3 -16.57 2.90 -6.07
N PHE A 4 -15.60 3.69 -5.64
CA PHE A 4 -15.14 4.84 -6.43
C PHE A 4 -14.18 4.36 -7.51
N PRO A 5 -14.23 4.94 -8.74
CA PRO A 5 -13.20 4.68 -9.72
C PRO A 5 -11.85 5.12 -9.14
N ALA A 6 -10.85 4.27 -9.35
CA ALA A 6 -9.49 4.60 -8.96
C ALA A 6 -8.95 5.68 -9.90
N GLU A 7 -8.56 6.81 -9.36
CA GLU A 7 -7.91 7.88 -10.13
C GLU A 7 -6.40 7.62 -10.23
N PHE A 8 -5.80 8.09 -11.31
CA PHE A 8 -4.35 7.99 -11.55
C PHE A 8 -3.56 8.46 -10.33
N GLY A 9 -2.63 7.63 -9.85
CA GLY A 9 -1.77 7.96 -8.73
C GLY A 9 -2.43 7.92 -7.34
N MET A 10 -3.70 7.53 -7.19
CA MET A 10 -4.28 7.28 -5.86
C MET A 10 -4.11 5.81 -5.46
N PRO A 11 -3.96 5.49 -4.15
CA PRO A 11 -3.87 4.10 -3.71
C PRO A 11 -5.12 3.30 -4.10
N VAL A 12 -4.94 2.17 -4.80
CA VAL A 12 -6.07 1.35 -5.27
C VAL A 12 -6.09 -0.04 -4.69
N ARG A 13 -4.95 -0.54 -4.28
CA ARG A 13 -4.83 -1.90 -3.75
C ARG A 13 -3.65 -2.01 -2.81
N VAL A 14 -3.83 -2.78 -1.75
CA VAL A 14 -2.75 -3.22 -0.89
C VAL A 14 -2.48 -4.70 -1.12
N ASP A 15 -1.22 -5.05 -1.34
CA ASP A 15 -0.80 -6.42 -1.52
C ASP A 15 0.07 -6.86 -0.34
N LEU A 16 -0.14 -8.08 0.12
CA LEU A 16 0.73 -8.73 1.11
C LEU A 16 1.55 -9.82 0.43
N VAL A 17 2.86 -9.69 0.45
CA VAL A 17 3.77 -10.78 0.12
C VAL A 17 4.11 -11.54 1.40
N SER A 18 3.83 -12.83 1.48
CA SER A 18 3.99 -13.59 2.70
C SER A 18 4.77 -14.89 2.49
N ALA A 19 5.76 -15.13 3.34
CA ALA A 19 6.46 -16.43 3.43
C ALA A 19 5.60 -17.53 4.06
N ALA A 20 4.46 -17.18 4.67
CA ALA A 20 3.54 -18.11 5.29
C ALA A 20 2.08 -17.79 4.92
N PRO A 21 1.69 -17.84 3.63
CA PRO A 21 0.44 -17.29 3.12
C PRO A 21 -0.80 -17.89 3.80
N ARG A 22 -0.78 -19.18 4.16
CA ARG A 22 -1.89 -19.79 4.90
C ARG A 22 -2.04 -19.28 6.34
N LYS A 23 -0.93 -18.88 6.98
CA LYS A 23 -0.96 -18.27 8.31
C LYS A 23 -1.52 -16.84 8.21
N SER A 24 -1.05 -16.07 7.25
CA SER A 24 -1.55 -14.72 6.97
C SER A 24 -3.04 -14.73 6.61
N GLU A 25 -3.48 -15.65 5.74
CA GLU A 25 -4.88 -15.83 5.38
C GLU A 25 -5.77 -16.07 6.62
N ARG A 26 -5.38 -16.97 7.53
CA ARG A 26 -6.13 -17.21 8.76
C ARG A 26 -6.14 -15.99 9.67
N PHE A 27 -5.00 -15.33 9.84
CA PHE A 27 -4.87 -14.16 10.69
C PHE A 27 -5.81 -13.03 10.27
N TYR A 28 -5.75 -12.62 9.00
CA TYR A 28 -6.59 -11.51 8.50
C TYR A 28 -8.06 -11.89 8.36
N ARG A 29 -8.38 -13.14 8.05
CA ARG A 29 -9.76 -13.63 8.12
C ARG A 29 -10.33 -13.49 9.53
N ASP A 30 -9.59 -13.92 10.54
CA ASP A 30 -10.06 -13.97 11.93
C ASP A 30 -9.98 -12.61 12.62
N LEU A 31 -9.17 -11.66 12.11
CA LEU A 31 -9.03 -10.30 12.61
C LEU A 31 -9.99 -9.33 11.91
N LEU A 32 -10.08 -9.38 10.58
CA LEU A 32 -10.74 -8.37 9.74
C LEU A 32 -12.00 -8.91 9.02
N GLY A 33 -12.27 -10.21 9.12
CA GLY A 33 -13.41 -10.82 8.43
C GLY A 33 -13.18 -11.04 6.93
N TRP A 34 -11.93 -11.06 6.46
CA TRP A 34 -11.65 -11.27 5.05
C TRP A 34 -11.95 -12.70 4.59
N GLU A 35 -12.57 -12.81 3.44
CA GLU A 35 -12.76 -14.07 2.74
C GLU A 35 -11.73 -14.18 1.61
N TYR A 36 -11.11 -15.35 1.43
CA TYR A 36 -10.08 -15.56 0.43
C TYR A 36 -10.58 -16.48 -0.69
N ALA A 37 -10.49 -15.99 -1.92
CA ALA A 37 -10.69 -16.80 -3.12
C ALA A 37 -9.33 -17.11 -3.75
N LYS A 38 -9.18 -18.37 -4.22
CA LYS A 38 -8.03 -18.73 -5.05
C LYS A 38 -8.18 -18.07 -6.41
N ASP A 39 -7.07 -17.58 -6.94
CA ASP A 39 -7.01 -17.17 -8.33
C ASP A 39 -6.92 -18.42 -9.22
N GLU A 40 -7.79 -18.53 -10.23
CA GLU A 40 -7.76 -19.68 -11.14
C GLU A 40 -6.54 -19.69 -12.05
N GLY A 41 -5.92 -18.51 -12.28
CA GLY A 41 -4.74 -18.33 -13.12
C GLY A 41 -3.41 -18.41 -12.39
N ASP A 42 -3.40 -18.20 -11.06
CA ASP A 42 -2.18 -18.17 -10.24
C ASP A 42 -2.41 -18.82 -8.87
N ALA A 43 -1.82 -19.98 -8.69
CA ALA A 43 -1.95 -20.75 -7.44
C ALA A 43 -1.30 -20.08 -6.23
N ALA A 44 -0.33 -19.18 -6.44
CA ALA A 44 0.35 -18.42 -5.39
C ALA A 44 -0.45 -17.17 -4.97
N ARG A 45 -1.38 -16.72 -5.82
CA ARG A 45 -2.20 -15.53 -5.62
C ARG A 45 -3.54 -15.87 -4.97
N ARG A 46 -3.95 -15.07 -3.97
CA ARG A 46 -5.27 -15.14 -3.34
C ARG A 46 -5.86 -13.75 -3.22
N VAL A 47 -7.08 -13.59 -3.70
CA VAL A 47 -7.81 -12.32 -3.57
C VAL A 47 -8.57 -12.34 -2.25
N ALA A 48 -8.23 -11.41 -1.37
CA ALA A 48 -9.01 -11.13 -0.17
C ALA A 48 -10.23 -10.28 -0.54
N ARG A 49 -11.38 -10.66 -0.01
CA ARG A 49 -12.65 -9.98 -0.21
C ARG A 49 -13.28 -9.61 1.12
N LEU A 50 -13.89 -8.45 1.15
CA LEU A 50 -14.74 -7.99 2.26
C LEU A 50 -16.15 -7.78 1.69
N SER A 51 -17.14 -8.49 2.24
CA SER A 51 -18.52 -8.44 1.71
C SER A 51 -18.61 -8.67 0.19
N GLY A 52 -17.78 -9.57 -0.34
CA GLY A 52 -17.72 -9.90 -1.76
C GLY A 52 -16.86 -8.95 -2.63
N MET A 53 -16.46 -7.79 -2.13
CA MET A 53 -15.63 -6.81 -2.85
C MET A 53 -14.14 -7.06 -2.60
N PRO A 54 -13.27 -6.98 -3.62
CA PRO A 54 -11.82 -7.11 -3.44
C PRO A 54 -11.28 -6.00 -2.50
N VAL A 55 -10.43 -6.39 -1.55
CA VAL A 55 -9.81 -5.47 -0.58
C VAL A 55 -8.28 -5.57 -0.56
N SER A 56 -7.74 -6.73 -0.89
CA SER A 56 -6.30 -6.99 -0.87
C SER A 56 -5.96 -8.19 -1.75
N VAL A 57 -4.68 -8.30 -2.11
CA VAL A 57 -4.13 -9.52 -2.72
C VAL A 57 -3.02 -10.05 -1.83
N LEU A 58 -3.10 -11.35 -1.54
CA LEU A 58 -2.06 -12.08 -0.83
C LEU A 58 -1.27 -12.93 -1.83
N PHE A 59 0.03 -12.69 -1.90
CA PHE A 59 0.98 -13.49 -2.65
C PHE A 59 1.79 -14.39 -1.72
N GLY A 60 1.92 -15.66 -2.08
CA GLY A 60 2.88 -16.56 -1.45
C GLY A 60 4.27 -16.29 -2.01
N ALA A 61 5.25 -16.07 -1.15
CA ALA A 61 6.66 -16.07 -1.57
C ALA A 61 7.10 -17.51 -1.74
N ASP A 62 7.43 -17.92 -2.97
CA ASP A 62 7.97 -19.24 -3.28
C ASP A 62 9.51 -19.21 -3.27
N GLY A 63 10.14 -20.21 -2.66
CA GLY A 63 11.59 -20.47 -2.79
C GLY A 63 12.50 -19.50 -2.04
N ASP A 64 13.58 -19.09 -2.74
CA ASP A 64 14.65 -18.26 -2.17
C ASP A 64 14.31 -16.75 -2.07
N ASP A 65 13.20 -16.31 -2.65
CA ASP A 65 12.72 -14.90 -2.60
C ASP A 65 12.17 -14.47 -1.23
N ARG A 66 12.68 -15.04 -0.15
CA ARG A 66 12.22 -14.70 1.21
C ARG A 66 12.69 -13.32 1.67
N ASP A 67 13.67 -12.74 1.05
CA ASP A 67 14.22 -11.42 1.42
C ASP A 67 13.21 -10.27 1.17
N GLY A 68 12.24 -10.45 0.26
CA GLY A 68 11.13 -9.52 0.03
C GLY A 68 9.79 -9.95 0.64
N ALA A 69 9.77 -11.05 1.43
CA ALA A 69 8.55 -11.57 2.01
C ALA A 69 8.18 -10.90 3.34
N ASN A 70 6.89 -11.04 3.72
CA ASN A 70 6.28 -10.49 4.92
C ASN A 70 6.22 -8.97 4.94
N GLN A 71 5.90 -8.39 3.79
CA GLN A 71 5.71 -6.95 3.66
C GLN A 71 4.42 -6.60 2.93
N TRP A 72 3.85 -5.47 3.31
CA TRP A 72 2.78 -4.83 2.59
C TRP A 72 3.33 -3.94 1.49
N ARG A 73 2.57 -3.83 0.41
CA ARG A 73 2.86 -2.91 -0.70
C ARG A 73 1.59 -2.20 -1.11
N VAL A 74 1.66 -0.89 -1.21
CA VAL A 74 0.58 -0.07 -1.78
C VAL A 74 0.78 0.01 -3.29
N ASN A 75 -0.29 -0.20 -4.04
CA ASN A 75 -0.29 -0.12 -5.50
C ASN A 75 -1.11 1.10 -5.96
N PHE A 76 -0.57 1.78 -6.95
CA PHE A 76 -1.15 2.96 -7.57
C PHE A 76 -1.53 2.66 -9.02
N PRO A 77 -2.74 3.07 -9.46
CA PRO A 77 -3.17 2.87 -10.83
C PRO A 77 -2.41 3.82 -11.74
N VAL A 78 -2.03 3.32 -12.89
CA VAL A 78 -1.38 4.07 -13.95
C VAL A 78 -1.93 3.64 -15.30
N ASP A 79 -1.90 4.54 -16.28
CA ASP A 79 -2.42 4.26 -17.62
C ASP A 79 -1.37 3.57 -18.52
N ASP A 80 -0.08 3.76 -18.22
CA ASP A 80 1.08 3.19 -18.94
C ASP A 80 2.19 2.89 -17.94
N VAL A 81 2.28 1.64 -17.50
CA VAL A 81 3.31 1.20 -16.55
C VAL A 81 4.71 1.46 -17.07
N ALA A 82 4.98 1.22 -18.35
CA ALA A 82 6.32 1.39 -18.90
C ALA A 82 6.75 2.87 -18.93
N GLY A 83 5.83 3.75 -19.33
CA GLY A 83 6.06 5.20 -19.33
C GLY A 83 6.26 5.76 -17.93
N VAL A 84 5.43 5.33 -16.96
CA VAL A 84 5.56 5.76 -15.55
C VAL A 84 6.85 5.25 -14.93
N VAL A 85 7.27 4.01 -15.20
CA VAL A 85 8.57 3.48 -14.76
C VAL A 85 9.74 4.29 -15.33
N ALA A 86 9.67 4.68 -16.63
CA ALA A 86 10.71 5.52 -17.23
C ALA A 86 10.79 6.89 -16.55
N LYS A 87 9.62 7.51 -16.26
CA LYS A 87 9.52 8.78 -15.55
C LYS A 87 10.05 8.67 -14.12
N ALA A 88 9.66 7.62 -13.37
CA ALA A 88 10.13 7.38 -12.00
C ALA A 88 11.66 7.25 -11.93
N ARG A 89 12.26 6.51 -12.88
CA ARG A 89 13.73 6.43 -12.99
C ARG A 89 14.39 7.78 -13.20
N ALA A 90 13.84 8.62 -14.05
CA ALA A 90 14.36 9.95 -14.29
C ALA A 90 14.26 10.86 -13.04
N LEU A 91 13.33 10.56 -12.15
CA LEU A 91 13.11 11.22 -10.85
C LEU A 91 13.88 10.54 -9.68
N GLY A 92 14.76 9.58 -9.95
CA GLY A 92 15.63 8.98 -8.94
C GLY A 92 15.15 7.65 -8.36
N ALA A 93 14.03 7.07 -8.83
CA ALA A 93 13.58 5.77 -8.35
C ALA A 93 14.41 4.61 -8.91
N GLU A 94 14.55 3.55 -8.11
CA GLU A 94 15.09 2.27 -8.54
C GLU A 94 13.96 1.34 -9.01
N VAL A 95 14.17 0.60 -10.10
CA VAL A 95 13.20 -0.40 -10.57
C VAL A 95 13.56 -1.76 -9.96
N THR A 96 12.77 -2.19 -8.98
CA THR A 96 12.97 -3.47 -8.29
C THR A 96 12.29 -4.62 -9.03
N GLN A 97 11.18 -4.33 -9.74
CA GLN A 97 10.54 -5.27 -10.66
C GLN A 97 10.17 -4.54 -11.95
N ALA A 98 10.76 -4.97 -13.07
CA ALA A 98 10.42 -4.42 -14.37
C ALA A 98 8.93 -4.70 -14.73
N PRO A 99 8.34 -3.94 -15.67
CA PRO A 99 6.98 -4.19 -16.14
C PRO A 99 6.78 -5.65 -16.57
N VAL A 100 5.74 -6.29 -16.01
CA VAL A 100 5.30 -7.63 -16.37
C VAL A 100 3.82 -7.61 -16.71
N GLU A 101 3.44 -8.35 -17.76
CA GLU A 101 2.04 -8.52 -18.14
C GLU A 101 1.30 -9.37 -17.10
N LEU A 102 0.08 -9.00 -16.79
CA LEU A 102 -0.82 -9.74 -15.92
C LEU A 102 -1.72 -10.67 -16.74
N ILE A 103 -2.14 -11.77 -16.13
CA ILE A 103 -2.99 -12.81 -16.78
C ILE A 103 -4.31 -12.21 -17.27
N ASP A 104 -4.85 -11.23 -16.57
CA ASP A 104 -6.09 -10.52 -16.89
C ASP A 104 -5.93 -9.40 -17.92
N GLY A 105 -4.75 -9.28 -18.52
CA GLY A 105 -4.46 -8.31 -19.56
C GLY A 105 -4.24 -6.91 -19.01
N GLY A 106 -3.26 -6.70 -18.27
CA GLY A 106 -2.75 -5.42 -17.77
C GLY A 106 -1.25 -5.57 -17.53
N ALA A 107 -0.66 -4.66 -16.81
CA ALA A 107 0.76 -4.73 -16.46
C ALA A 107 0.98 -4.25 -15.02
N MET A 108 2.06 -4.73 -14.39
CA MET A 108 2.51 -4.19 -13.13
C MET A 108 4.02 -4.06 -13.09
N ALA A 109 4.49 -3.11 -12.31
CA ALA A 109 5.90 -2.96 -11.97
C ALA A 109 6.04 -2.62 -10.49
N VAL A 110 7.24 -2.78 -9.94
CA VAL A 110 7.57 -2.31 -8.59
C VAL A 110 8.81 -1.43 -8.67
N ILE A 111 8.72 -0.28 -8.07
CA ILE A 111 9.83 0.66 -7.92
C ILE A 111 10.12 0.88 -6.43
N ALA A 112 11.35 1.27 -6.12
CA ALA A 112 11.70 1.90 -4.86
C ALA A 112 11.81 3.41 -5.12
N ASP A 113 11.07 4.22 -4.35
CA ASP A 113 11.14 5.67 -4.42
C ASP A 113 12.50 6.19 -3.89
N PRO A 114 12.82 7.50 -3.93
CA PRO A 114 14.10 8.01 -3.45
C PRO A 114 14.40 7.70 -1.98
N SER A 115 13.38 7.44 -1.15
CA SER A 115 13.60 6.99 0.24
C SER A 115 13.86 5.49 0.36
N GLY A 116 13.64 4.73 -0.70
CA GLY A 116 13.71 3.27 -0.74
C GLY A 116 12.37 2.57 -0.46
N ALA A 117 11.26 3.30 -0.32
CA ALA A 117 9.95 2.70 -0.12
C ALA A 117 9.43 2.02 -1.40
N LEU A 118 8.95 0.79 -1.26
CA LEU A 118 8.42 0.04 -2.40
C LEU A 118 7.04 0.52 -2.81
N VAL A 119 6.87 0.79 -4.09
CA VAL A 119 5.64 1.27 -4.73
C VAL A 119 5.26 0.33 -5.86
N GLY A 120 4.04 -0.18 -5.83
CA GLY A 120 3.47 -0.93 -6.95
C GLY A 120 2.81 0.02 -7.94
N LEU A 121 3.11 -0.15 -9.22
CA LEU A 121 2.45 0.52 -10.34
C LEU A 121 1.56 -0.51 -11.04
N LEU A 122 0.28 -0.20 -11.22
CA LEU A 122 -0.70 -1.15 -11.71
C LEU A 122 -1.49 -0.56 -12.88
N GLU A 123 -1.33 -1.16 -14.05
CA GLU A 123 -2.16 -0.94 -15.23
C GLU A 123 -3.14 -2.10 -15.36
N GLN A 124 -4.44 -1.81 -15.42
CA GLN A 124 -5.46 -2.85 -15.56
C GLN A 124 -6.15 -2.77 -16.91
N ALA A 125 -6.22 -3.89 -17.60
CA ALA A 125 -7.01 -4.01 -18.83
C ALA A 125 -8.50 -3.83 -18.51
N GLY A 126 -9.16 -2.95 -19.27
CA GLY A 126 -10.60 -2.70 -19.11
C GLY A 126 -10.99 -1.68 -18.04
N GLY A 127 -10.03 -0.96 -17.49
CA GLY A 127 -10.25 0.15 -16.53
C GLY A 127 -10.39 -0.30 -15.08
N GLN A 128 -10.03 0.50 -14.24
CA GLN A 128 -10.24 0.77 -12.83
C GLN A 128 -10.24 -0.38 -11.84
N ALA A 129 -9.11 -0.53 -11.14
CA ALA A 129 -9.08 -1.19 -9.84
C ALA A 129 -9.97 -0.43 -8.85
N PHE A 130 -10.84 -1.15 -8.15
CA PHE A 130 -11.63 -0.59 -7.08
C PHE A 130 -11.01 -1.00 -5.74
N LEU A 131 -10.69 -0.02 -4.93
CA LEU A 131 -10.36 -0.26 -3.54
C LEU A 131 -11.66 -0.17 -2.73
N THR A 132 -11.98 -1.23 -1.99
CA THR A 132 -12.93 -1.12 -0.89
C THR A 132 -12.24 -0.32 0.20
N ALA A 133 -12.74 0.86 0.50
CA ALA A 133 -12.12 1.78 1.46
C ALA A 133 -13.15 2.41 2.39
N GLY A 134 -12.69 2.87 3.56
CA GLY A 134 -13.50 3.66 4.47
C GLY A 134 -14.49 2.88 5.33
N GLU A 135 -14.43 1.54 5.35
CA GLU A 135 -15.27 0.71 6.21
C GLU A 135 -14.42 -0.25 7.07
N PRO A 136 -14.97 -0.79 8.18
CA PRO A 136 -14.25 -1.76 9.00
C PRO A 136 -13.81 -2.98 8.18
N GLY A 137 -12.52 -3.33 8.27
CA GLY A 137 -11.89 -4.39 7.49
C GLY A 137 -11.26 -3.91 6.18
N ALA A 138 -11.42 -2.64 5.80
CA ALA A 138 -10.85 -2.06 4.59
C ALA A 138 -9.78 -1.00 4.92
N PRO A 139 -8.91 -0.64 3.98
CA PRO A 139 -8.01 0.51 4.15
C PRO A 139 -8.79 1.81 4.39
N VAL A 140 -8.34 2.60 5.36
CA VAL A 140 -8.95 3.89 5.72
C VAL A 140 -7.98 5.05 5.57
N TRP A 141 -6.68 4.79 5.57
CA TRP A 141 -5.64 5.77 5.41
C TRP A 141 -4.34 5.10 4.92
N PHE A 142 -3.47 5.87 4.32
CA PHE A 142 -2.14 5.45 3.87
C PHE A 142 -1.09 6.41 4.40
N GLU A 143 0.08 5.88 4.74
CA GLU A 143 1.20 6.69 5.15
C GLU A 143 2.51 6.18 4.54
N LEU A 144 3.26 7.10 3.95
CA LEU A 144 4.64 6.86 3.57
C LEU A 144 5.55 7.25 4.73
N LEU A 145 6.30 6.30 5.24
CA LEU A 145 7.43 6.54 6.12
C LEU A 145 8.67 6.73 5.25
N ALA A 146 9.16 7.94 5.16
CA ALA A 146 10.25 8.34 4.25
C ALA A 146 11.65 8.25 4.89
N GLY A 147 11.80 7.45 5.95
CA GLY A 147 13.07 7.27 6.64
C GLY A 147 13.50 8.48 7.45
N ASP A 148 14.68 9.00 7.18
CA ASP A 148 15.18 10.19 7.87
C ASP A 148 14.60 11.49 7.29
N ASN A 149 14.84 12.59 8.00
CA ASN A 149 14.29 13.89 7.62
C ASN A 149 15.08 14.58 6.48
N ALA A 150 16.29 14.12 6.17
CA ALA A 150 17.17 14.79 5.21
C ALA A 150 16.67 14.67 3.76
N GLY A 151 16.10 13.51 3.39
CA GLY A 151 15.56 13.25 2.04
C GLY A 151 14.09 13.62 1.87
N PHE A 152 13.42 14.22 2.85
CA PHE A 152 11.98 14.42 2.81
C PHE A 152 11.50 15.28 1.64
N ASP A 153 12.22 16.37 1.33
CA ASP A 153 11.87 17.25 0.22
C ASP A 153 11.98 16.54 -1.13
N GLU A 154 12.98 15.68 -1.30
CA GLU A 154 13.17 14.87 -2.51
C GLU A 154 12.01 13.90 -2.73
N VAL A 155 11.53 13.28 -1.64
CA VAL A 155 10.37 12.39 -1.67
C VAL A 155 9.08 13.15 -2.00
N VAL A 156 8.86 14.32 -1.39
CA VAL A 156 7.71 15.18 -1.69
C VAL A 156 7.70 15.58 -3.18
N GLU A 157 8.84 16.03 -3.70
CA GLU A 157 8.99 16.42 -5.11
C GLU A 157 8.78 15.20 -6.03
N PHE A 158 9.31 14.04 -5.67
CA PHE A 158 9.15 12.81 -6.42
C PHE A 158 7.67 12.48 -6.66
N TYR A 159 6.85 12.45 -5.61
CA TYR A 159 5.43 12.11 -5.74
C TYR A 159 4.62 13.22 -6.40
N HIS A 160 4.97 14.48 -6.16
CA HIS A 160 4.39 15.60 -6.90
C HIS A 160 4.64 15.46 -8.40
N GLU A 161 5.91 15.27 -8.80
CA GLU A 161 6.27 15.12 -10.21
C GLU A 161 5.72 13.82 -10.81
N LEU A 162 5.80 12.67 -10.11
CA LEU A 162 5.39 11.39 -10.66
C LEU A 162 3.89 11.32 -10.92
N PHE A 163 3.09 11.67 -9.93
CA PHE A 163 1.64 11.49 -9.93
C PHE A 163 0.84 12.80 -10.00
N GLY A 164 1.47 13.95 -9.84
CA GLY A 164 0.78 15.24 -9.80
C GLY A 164 0.10 15.54 -8.46
N TRP A 165 0.52 14.90 -7.38
CA TRP A 165 -0.11 15.11 -6.07
C TRP A 165 0.01 16.56 -5.59
N ASP A 166 -1.07 17.11 -5.05
CA ASP A 166 -1.06 18.35 -4.27
C ASP A 166 -0.61 18.02 -2.83
N ILE A 167 0.67 18.30 -2.52
CA ILE A 167 1.26 17.95 -1.23
C ILE A 167 1.45 19.20 -0.39
N THR A 168 0.81 19.21 0.79
CA THR A 168 0.90 20.30 1.75
C THR A 168 1.73 19.88 2.95
N VAL A 169 2.90 20.48 3.15
CA VAL A 169 3.71 20.28 4.35
C VAL A 169 3.01 20.93 5.56
N ARG A 170 2.71 20.15 6.57
CA ARG A 170 2.02 20.57 7.81
C ARG A 170 2.96 20.87 8.95
N THR A 171 4.00 20.05 9.09
CA THR A 171 5.00 20.19 10.16
C THR A 171 6.38 19.96 9.59
N ARG A 172 7.32 20.78 10.07
CA ARG A 172 8.73 20.63 9.77
C ARG A 172 9.54 21.01 11.01
N THR A 173 10.28 20.04 11.55
CA THR A 173 11.16 20.20 12.70
C THR A 173 12.51 19.53 12.39
N ASP A 174 13.50 19.74 13.25
CA ASP A 174 14.80 19.08 13.10
C ASP A 174 14.71 17.56 13.25
N SER A 175 13.72 17.05 13.98
CA SER A 175 13.52 15.63 14.26
C SER A 175 12.54 14.91 13.31
N GLY A 176 11.75 15.65 12.54
CA GLY A 176 10.77 15.04 11.63
C GLY A 176 9.94 16.04 10.87
N SER A 177 9.36 15.57 9.80
CA SER A 177 8.44 16.33 8.94
C SER A 177 7.17 15.54 8.67
N TYR A 178 6.07 16.26 8.45
CA TYR A 178 4.79 15.69 8.07
C TYR A 178 4.16 16.49 6.93
N ALA A 179 3.71 15.80 5.91
CA ALA A 179 2.93 16.39 4.81
C ALA A 179 1.70 15.56 4.52
N ILE A 180 0.72 16.17 3.89
CA ILE A 180 -0.53 15.54 3.45
C ILE A 180 -0.62 15.64 1.93
N ALA A 181 -0.81 14.53 1.28
CA ALA A 181 -1.16 14.45 -0.13
C ALA A 181 -2.68 14.55 -0.29
N ASN A 182 -3.10 15.41 -1.20
CA ASN A 182 -4.50 15.69 -1.50
C ASN A 182 -4.79 15.40 -2.98
N GLU A 183 -6.01 14.95 -3.24
CA GLU A 183 -6.58 14.84 -4.57
C GLU A 183 -7.91 15.59 -4.59
N ASN A 184 -8.05 16.56 -5.51
CA ASN A 184 -9.22 17.44 -5.58
C ASN A 184 -9.57 18.12 -4.24
N GLY A 185 -8.56 18.44 -3.43
CA GLY A 185 -8.70 19.05 -2.10
C GLY A 185 -9.08 18.08 -0.99
N ALA A 186 -9.24 16.78 -1.26
CA ALA A 186 -9.49 15.76 -0.25
C ALA A 186 -8.18 15.06 0.14
N PRO A 187 -7.82 14.97 1.43
CA PRO A 187 -6.64 14.26 1.88
C PRO A 187 -6.82 12.75 1.70
N PHE A 188 -5.78 12.07 1.22
CA PHE A 188 -5.80 10.62 1.04
C PHE A 188 -4.57 9.89 1.59
N ALA A 189 -3.44 10.58 1.78
CA ALA A 189 -2.24 9.99 2.36
C ALA A 189 -1.41 10.99 3.16
N GLY A 190 -0.67 10.47 4.14
CA GLY A 190 0.38 11.17 4.87
C GLY A 190 1.76 10.81 4.35
N LEU A 191 2.71 11.75 4.45
CA LEU A 191 4.14 11.53 4.25
C LEU A 191 4.84 11.93 5.54
N VAL A 192 5.62 11.02 6.12
CA VAL A 192 6.26 11.18 7.44
C VAL A 192 7.75 10.94 7.30
N ALA A 193 8.58 11.85 7.80
CA ALA A 193 10.01 11.61 7.95
C ALA A 193 10.42 11.69 9.42
N GLY A 194 11.54 11.06 9.77
CA GLY A 194 12.05 11.01 11.15
C GLY A 194 11.55 9.79 11.95
N ALA A 195 10.75 8.90 11.36
CA ALA A 195 10.25 7.70 12.03
C ALA A 195 11.28 6.56 12.12
N GLY A 196 12.42 6.68 11.44
CA GLY A 196 13.47 5.65 11.41
C GLY A 196 13.14 4.41 10.59
N TYR A 197 11.99 4.40 9.91
CA TYR A 197 11.53 3.33 9.01
C TYR A 197 11.26 3.90 7.63
N THR A 198 11.38 3.04 6.61
CA THR A 198 11.04 3.38 5.24
C THR A 198 10.04 2.39 4.69
N GLY A 199 8.96 2.89 4.09
CA GLY A 199 7.93 2.07 3.46
C GLY A 199 6.53 2.66 3.56
N TRP A 200 5.62 2.11 2.77
CA TRP A 200 4.22 2.43 2.83
C TRP A 200 3.49 1.61 3.89
N ILE A 201 2.66 2.28 4.67
CA ILE A 201 1.74 1.66 5.64
C ILE A 201 0.30 1.89 5.17
N ALA A 202 -0.52 0.84 5.23
CA ALA A 202 -1.96 0.94 5.09
C ALA A 202 -2.62 0.78 6.46
N TYR A 203 -3.40 1.75 6.86
CA TYR A 203 -4.22 1.66 8.06
C TYR A 203 -5.53 0.97 7.71
N LEU A 204 -5.83 -0.12 8.41
CA LEU A 204 -7.04 -0.91 8.21
C LEU A 204 -8.08 -0.52 9.27
N GLY A 205 -9.25 -0.11 8.83
CA GLY A 205 -10.35 0.30 9.71
C GLY A 205 -10.84 -0.84 10.58
N VAL A 206 -11.19 -0.54 11.83
CA VAL A 206 -11.81 -1.48 12.76
C VAL A 206 -12.90 -0.78 13.58
N LEU A 207 -13.88 -1.54 14.09
CA LEU A 207 -14.95 -0.98 14.93
C LEU A 207 -14.44 -0.52 16.31
N SER A 208 -13.38 -1.16 16.82
CA SER A 208 -12.76 -0.83 18.11
C SER A 208 -11.29 -1.21 18.05
N VAL A 209 -10.42 -0.21 18.22
CA VAL A 209 -8.96 -0.41 18.21
C VAL A 209 -8.51 -1.29 19.38
N ASP A 210 -9.08 -1.09 20.58
CA ASP A 210 -8.75 -1.91 21.76
C ASP A 210 -9.08 -3.39 21.55
N GLN A 211 -10.22 -3.69 20.94
CA GLN A 211 -10.62 -5.07 20.63
C GLN A 211 -9.73 -5.66 19.55
N ALA A 212 -9.36 -4.88 18.52
CA ALA A 212 -8.49 -5.33 17.46
C ALA A 212 -7.07 -5.62 17.97
N VAL A 213 -6.52 -4.78 18.85
CA VAL A 213 -5.23 -4.99 19.52
C VAL A 213 -5.24 -6.28 20.32
N LYS A 214 -6.25 -6.49 21.17
CA LYS A 214 -6.41 -7.74 21.94
C LYS A 214 -6.52 -8.96 21.02
N ARG A 215 -7.33 -8.85 19.97
CA ARG A 215 -7.53 -9.94 19.01
C ARG A 215 -6.26 -10.26 18.25
N THR A 216 -5.47 -9.25 17.87
CA THR A 216 -4.15 -9.42 17.24
C THR A 216 -3.23 -10.28 18.09
N GLN A 217 -3.15 -10.01 19.40
CA GLN A 217 -2.33 -10.79 20.33
C GLN A 217 -2.85 -12.23 20.48
N GLU A 218 -4.17 -12.42 20.60
CA GLU A 218 -4.79 -13.76 20.67
C GLU A 218 -4.49 -14.61 19.43
N LEU A 219 -4.39 -13.98 18.26
CA LEU A 219 -4.07 -14.62 16.99
C LEU A 219 -2.56 -14.83 16.76
N GLY A 220 -1.72 -14.42 17.72
CA GLY A 220 -0.26 -14.56 17.67
C GLY A 220 0.43 -13.47 16.86
N GLY A 221 -0.23 -12.32 16.66
CA GLY A 221 0.38 -11.09 16.16
C GLY A 221 1.09 -10.33 17.28
N GLU A 222 1.96 -9.41 16.90
CA GLU A 222 2.68 -8.51 17.81
C GLU A 222 2.15 -7.09 17.69
N VAL A 223 2.03 -6.39 18.80
CA VAL A 223 1.66 -4.98 18.85
C VAL A 223 2.93 -4.15 18.96
N ILE A 224 3.34 -3.52 17.88
CA ILE A 224 4.56 -2.71 17.81
C ILE A 224 4.34 -1.34 18.45
N VAL A 225 3.17 -0.74 18.23
CA VAL A 225 2.76 0.53 18.83
C VAL A 225 1.40 0.33 19.49
N GLY A 226 1.27 0.77 20.72
CA GLY A 226 0.00 0.72 21.45
C GLY A 226 -1.03 1.70 20.89
N VAL A 227 -2.25 1.62 21.45
CA VAL A 227 -3.35 2.53 21.07
C VAL A 227 -2.94 3.98 21.33
N GLN A 228 -3.15 4.81 20.33
CA GLN A 228 -2.91 6.26 20.40
C GLN A 228 -4.15 6.98 19.92
N ASP A 229 -4.51 8.08 20.58
CA ASP A 229 -5.50 9.00 20.07
C ASP A 229 -4.86 9.86 18.98
N THR A 230 -5.57 10.02 17.86
CA THR A 230 -5.19 10.96 16.79
C THR A 230 -6.01 12.23 16.98
N GLU A 231 -5.32 13.38 17.08
CA GLU A 231 -5.96 14.71 17.12
C GLU A 231 -6.55 15.11 15.76
#